data_d40dc05f4c7ef89eae6a7af39c1d7575
#
_entry.id   d40dc05f4c7ef89eae6a7af39c1d7575
#
_cell.length_a   1.000
_cell.length_b   1.000
_cell.length_c   1.000
_cell.angle_alpha   90.00
_cell.angle_beta   90.00
_cell.angle_gamma   90.00
#
_symmetry.space_group_name_H-M   'P 1'
#
loop_
_entity.id
_entity.type
_entity.pdbx_description
1 polymer ?
#
loop_
_entity_poly.entity_id
_entity_poly.type
_entity_poly.pdbx_seq_one_letter_code
_entity_poly.pdbx_strand_id
1 'polypeptide(L)'
;MPIFTPPSPALQKAWWKETIVYQIYPRSFKDSNDDGIGDLNGITEKLDYLHGLGIETLWLNPIFASPNADNGYDISDYRQIMPDFGTMEDFDRLLKETHARGMRLLLDLVLNHTSDQHPWFREARTSRENPYYDYYLWWPEEQGHPPYRKSHFDEKGDAWCYNAPTRSYYCLLYTSPSPRDISGS
;
A
#
# COMPACT_ATOMS: atom_id res chain seq x y z
N MET A 1 -8.97 50.13 -28.12
CA MET A 1 -8.89 49.77 -26.72
C MET A 1 -7.84 48.67 -26.57
N PRO A 2 -6.78 48.87 -25.76
CA PRO A 2 -5.82 47.78 -25.57
C PRO A 2 -6.47 46.68 -24.73
N ILE A 3 -6.38 45.44 -25.21
CA ILE A 3 -6.86 44.23 -24.54
C ILE A 3 -5.87 43.98 -23.36
N PHE A 4 -6.35 44.21 -22.15
CA PHE A 4 -5.59 43.91 -20.94
C PHE A 4 -5.54 42.41 -20.76
N THR A 5 -4.42 41.77 -21.14
CA THR A 5 -4.17 40.38 -20.82
C THR A 5 -3.62 40.34 -19.41
N PRO A 6 -4.33 39.76 -18.40
CA PRO A 6 -3.78 39.65 -17.06
C PRO A 6 -2.51 38.78 -17.12
N PRO A 7 -1.47 39.11 -16.34
CA PRO A 7 -0.27 38.28 -16.29
C PRO A 7 -0.66 36.86 -15.87
N SER A 8 -0.19 35.89 -16.64
CA SER A 8 -0.33 34.48 -16.28
C SER A 8 0.21 34.28 -14.85
N PRO A 9 -0.54 33.63 -13.94
CA PRO A 9 -0.01 33.37 -12.60
C PRO A 9 1.33 32.68 -12.74
N ALA A 10 2.38 33.27 -12.16
CA ALA A 10 3.70 32.67 -12.16
C ALA A 10 3.58 31.24 -11.60
N LEU A 11 3.96 30.25 -12.39
CA LEU A 11 3.98 28.85 -11.98
C LEU A 11 4.79 28.76 -10.70
N GLN A 12 4.13 28.52 -9.57
CA GLN A 12 4.83 28.32 -8.31
C GLN A 12 5.66 27.03 -8.45
N LYS A 13 6.96 27.17 -8.32
CA LYS A 13 7.88 26.05 -8.25
C LYS A 13 7.49 25.17 -7.04
N ALA A 14 7.30 23.88 -7.28
CA ALA A 14 7.01 22.94 -6.22
C ALA A 14 7.95 21.73 -6.41
N TRP A 15 8.62 21.34 -5.34
CA TRP A 15 9.67 20.32 -5.38
C TRP A 15 9.21 19.03 -6.11
N TRP A 16 7.94 18.60 -5.91
CA TRP A 16 7.40 17.39 -6.54
C TRP A 16 7.20 17.50 -8.06
N LYS A 17 7.29 18.68 -8.64
CA LYS A 17 7.20 18.90 -10.09
C LYS A 17 8.55 18.85 -10.79
N GLU A 18 9.64 18.99 -10.03
CA GLU A 18 10.99 19.13 -10.55
C GLU A 18 11.91 17.98 -10.08
N THR A 19 11.48 17.18 -9.09
CA THR A 19 12.27 16.08 -8.53
C THR A 19 12.30 14.84 -9.43
N ILE A 20 13.42 14.14 -9.42
CA ILE A 20 13.53 12.81 -10.01
C ILE A 20 13.18 11.78 -8.94
N VAL A 21 12.11 11.03 -9.18
CA VAL A 21 11.64 9.96 -8.29
C VAL A 21 12.16 8.62 -8.81
N TYR A 22 12.82 7.86 -7.96
CA TYR A 22 13.25 6.50 -8.24
C TYR A 22 12.44 5.51 -7.40
N GLN A 23 11.65 4.68 -8.07
CA GLN A 23 10.84 3.65 -7.41
C GLN A 23 11.69 2.42 -7.10
N ILE A 24 11.56 1.90 -5.89
CA ILE A 24 12.26 0.71 -5.41
C ILE A 24 11.24 -0.34 -4.96
N TYR A 25 11.31 -1.52 -5.55
CA TYR A 25 10.72 -2.73 -4.99
C TYR A 25 11.78 -3.41 -4.10
N PRO A 26 11.68 -3.34 -2.77
CA PRO A 26 12.76 -3.75 -1.86
C PRO A 26 13.24 -5.17 -2.12
N ARG A 27 12.31 -6.12 -2.27
CA ARG A 27 12.59 -7.55 -2.47
C ARG A 27 13.60 -7.86 -3.58
N SER A 28 13.63 -7.07 -4.65
CA SER A 28 14.49 -7.31 -5.82
C SER A 28 15.61 -6.30 -6.00
N PHE A 29 15.80 -5.36 -5.06
CA PHE A 29 16.74 -4.26 -5.25
C PHE A 29 18.17 -4.61 -4.81
N LYS A 30 18.37 -4.91 -3.54
CA LYS A 30 19.68 -5.29 -2.98
C LYS A 30 19.48 -6.10 -1.70
N ASP A 31 19.98 -7.30 -1.73
CA ASP A 31 20.10 -8.20 -0.59
C ASP A 31 21.37 -7.82 0.20
N SER A 32 21.23 -7.53 1.50
CA SER A 32 22.33 -7.15 2.38
C SER A 32 22.85 -8.29 3.26
N ASN A 33 22.08 -9.37 3.37
CA ASN A 33 22.32 -10.48 4.30
C ASN A 33 22.53 -11.85 3.62
N ASP A 34 22.49 -11.87 2.26
CA ASP A 34 22.69 -13.04 1.41
C ASP A 34 21.59 -14.13 1.58
N ASP A 35 20.34 -13.72 1.90
CA ASP A 35 19.20 -14.64 1.99
C ASP A 35 18.41 -14.78 0.66
N GLY A 36 18.80 -14.03 -0.36
CA GLY A 36 18.16 -14.01 -1.67
C GLY A 36 17.03 -12.99 -1.78
N ILE A 37 16.76 -12.21 -0.73
CA ILE A 37 15.71 -11.20 -0.68
C ILE A 37 16.33 -9.82 -0.43
N GLY A 38 16.01 -8.86 -1.28
CA GLY A 38 16.42 -7.47 -1.05
C GLY A 38 15.71 -6.86 0.16
N ASP A 39 16.40 -5.96 0.86
CA ASP A 39 15.98 -5.44 2.16
C ASP A 39 16.29 -3.94 2.34
N LEU A 40 15.85 -3.36 3.48
CA LEU A 40 16.04 -1.94 3.79
C LEU A 40 17.51 -1.56 4.00
N ASN A 41 18.32 -2.50 4.50
CA ASN A 41 19.76 -2.29 4.68
C ASN A 41 20.46 -2.24 3.32
N GLY A 42 20.07 -3.12 2.39
CA GLY A 42 20.56 -3.09 1.03
C GLY A 42 20.24 -1.78 0.31
N ILE A 43 19.04 -1.21 0.55
CA ILE A 43 18.70 0.12 0.04
C ILE A 43 19.63 1.18 0.68
N THR A 44 19.83 1.11 1.99
CA THR A 44 20.71 2.03 2.73
C THR A 44 22.14 2.01 2.18
N GLU A 45 22.68 0.84 1.87
CA GLU A 45 24.00 0.67 1.26
C GLU A 45 24.12 1.32 -0.14
N LYS A 46 23.01 1.48 -0.84
CA LYS A 46 22.96 2.05 -2.20
C LYS A 46 22.61 3.53 -2.26
N LEU A 47 22.41 4.19 -1.13
CA LEU A 47 22.02 5.62 -1.12
C LEU A 47 23.05 6.52 -1.80
N ASP A 48 24.34 6.31 -1.59
CA ASP A 48 25.39 7.13 -2.24
C ASP A 48 25.38 6.94 -3.76
N TYR A 49 25.16 5.72 -4.23
CA TYR A 49 25.01 5.43 -5.66
C TYR A 49 23.79 6.13 -6.25
N LEU A 50 22.62 6.05 -5.58
CA LEU A 50 21.38 6.68 -6.04
C LEU A 50 21.52 8.21 -6.04
N HIS A 51 22.07 8.79 -4.97
CA HIS A 51 22.36 10.22 -4.90
C HIS A 51 23.31 10.66 -6.01
N GLY A 52 24.37 9.88 -6.28
CA GLY A 52 25.32 10.15 -7.36
C GLY A 52 24.73 10.08 -8.78
N LEU A 53 23.60 9.37 -8.95
CA LEU A 53 22.80 9.39 -10.19
C LEU A 53 21.91 10.63 -10.31
N GLY A 54 21.85 11.51 -9.30
CA GLY A 54 20.98 12.67 -9.28
C GLY A 54 19.55 12.38 -8.82
N ILE A 55 19.33 11.23 -8.16
CA ILE A 55 18.01 10.91 -7.56
C ILE A 55 17.81 11.76 -6.33
N GLU A 56 16.68 12.46 -6.27
CA GLU A 56 16.32 13.33 -5.14
C GLU A 56 15.23 12.73 -4.26
N THR A 57 14.46 11.78 -4.78
CA THR A 57 13.34 11.18 -4.07
C THR A 57 13.29 9.68 -4.32
N LEU A 58 13.26 8.91 -3.24
CA LEU A 58 13.03 7.46 -3.30
C LEU A 58 11.56 7.19 -3.04
N TRP A 59 10.97 6.29 -3.83
CA TRP A 59 9.62 5.78 -3.61
C TRP A 59 9.70 4.27 -3.36
N LEU A 60 9.38 3.84 -2.14
CA LEU A 60 9.35 2.43 -1.78
C LEU A 60 7.96 1.83 -2.03
N ASN A 61 7.91 0.71 -2.73
CA ASN A 61 6.75 -0.17 -2.73
C ASN A 61 6.44 -0.63 -1.30
N PRO A 62 5.27 -1.22 -1.03
CA PRO A 62 4.87 -1.55 0.33
C PRO A 62 5.93 -2.32 1.12
N ILE A 63 6.24 -1.81 2.32
CA ILE A 63 7.24 -2.39 3.23
C ILE A 63 6.63 -2.87 4.55
N PHE A 64 5.34 -2.64 4.74
CA PHE A 64 4.65 -3.01 5.98
C PHE A 64 4.41 -4.51 6.08
N ALA A 65 4.18 -4.99 7.30
CA ALA A 65 3.90 -6.40 7.56
C ALA A 65 2.72 -6.89 6.72
N SER A 66 2.94 -7.99 6.00
CA SER A 66 2.00 -8.57 5.06
C SER A 66 2.23 -10.08 4.95
N PRO A 67 1.20 -10.92 4.78
CA PRO A 67 1.38 -12.31 4.38
C PRO A 67 1.91 -12.46 2.95
N ASN A 68 2.06 -11.34 2.21
CA ASN A 68 2.63 -11.27 0.88
C ASN A 68 1.85 -12.06 -0.20
N ALA A 69 0.54 -12.17 -0.02
CA ALA A 69 -0.35 -12.77 -1.03
C ALA A 69 -0.52 -11.86 -2.26
N ASP A 70 -0.35 -10.55 -2.08
CA ASP A 70 -0.42 -9.52 -3.13
C ASP A 70 0.83 -8.62 -3.14
N ASN A 71 2.01 -9.22 -3.10
CA ASN A 71 3.30 -8.50 -3.19
C ASN A 71 3.47 -7.34 -2.19
N GLY A 72 2.90 -7.50 -0.98
CA GLY A 72 2.93 -6.51 0.09
C GLY A 72 1.75 -5.53 0.11
N TYR A 73 0.86 -5.56 -0.89
CA TYR A 73 -0.34 -4.72 -0.89
C TYR A 73 -1.46 -5.25 0.01
N ASP A 74 -1.34 -6.45 0.55
CA ASP A 74 -2.22 -7.07 1.54
C ASP A 74 -1.68 -6.86 2.96
N ILE A 75 -1.77 -5.63 3.47
CA ILE A 75 -1.14 -5.23 4.73
C ILE A 75 -1.90 -5.81 5.93
N SER A 76 -1.17 -6.54 6.78
CA SER A 76 -1.67 -7.10 8.04
C SER A 76 -1.37 -6.22 9.26
N ASP A 77 -0.32 -5.40 9.21
CA ASP A 77 0.00 -4.42 10.25
C ASP A 77 0.74 -3.21 9.65
N TYR A 78 0.12 -2.03 9.74
CA TYR A 78 0.70 -0.77 9.24
C TYR A 78 1.77 -0.17 10.16
N ARG A 79 2.04 -0.78 11.32
CA ARG A 79 2.99 -0.30 12.32
C ARG A 79 4.26 -1.13 12.39
N GLN A 80 4.35 -2.17 11.58
CA GLN A 80 5.51 -3.07 11.54
C GLN A 80 6.04 -3.18 10.12
N ILE A 81 7.35 -3.34 10.00
CA ILE A 81 8.00 -3.67 8.75
C ILE A 81 7.83 -5.17 8.48
N MET A 82 7.71 -5.55 7.21
CA MET A 82 7.74 -6.94 6.79
C MET A 82 9.06 -7.59 7.23
N PRO A 83 9.04 -8.71 7.95
CA PRO A 83 10.26 -9.32 8.50
C PRO A 83 11.34 -9.59 7.46
N ASP A 84 10.95 -9.95 6.23
CA ASP A 84 11.88 -10.16 5.11
C ASP A 84 12.68 -8.89 4.75
N PHE A 85 12.15 -7.70 5.07
CA PHE A 85 12.78 -6.43 4.70
C PHE A 85 13.57 -5.80 5.85
N GLY A 86 13.47 -6.32 7.07
CA GLY A 86 14.15 -5.83 8.25
C GLY A 86 13.22 -5.38 9.38
N THR A 87 13.66 -4.41 10.15
CA THR A 87 13.00 -3.92 11.36
C THR A 87 12.61 -2.44 11.25
N MET A 88 11.91 -1.92 12.25
CA MET A 88 11.64 -0.47 12.36
C MET A 88 12.94 0.33 12.53
N GLU A 89 13.92 -0.20 13.24
CA GLU A 89 15.25 0.41 13.42
C GLU A 89 15.99 0.51 12.08
N ASP A 90 15.83 -0.48 11.20
CA ASP A 90 16.40 -0.45 9.85
C ASP A 90 15.71 0.61 8.99
N PHE A 91 14.39 0.75 9.14
CA PHE A 91 13.63 1.81 8.47
C PHE A 91 14.04 3.20 8.98
N ASP A 92 14.14 3.39 10.29
CA ASP A 92 14.57 4.66 10.88
C ASP A 92 15.97 5.05 10.42
N ARG A 93 16.89 4.07 10.30
CA ARG A 93 18.22 4.28 9.74
C ARG A 93 18.15 4.69 8.28
N LEU A 94 17.39 3.99 7.44
CA LEU A 94 17.20 4.33 6.04
C LEU A 94 16.67 5.76 5.88
N LEU A 95 15.64 6.13 6.64
CA LEU A 95 15.03 7.46 6.62
C LEU A 95 16.05 8.55 7.00
N LYS A 96 16.80 8.33 8.09
CA LYS A 96 17.85 9.25 8.54
C LYS A 96 18.95 9.44 7.48
N GLU A 97 19.44 8.33 6.93
CA GLU A 97 20.52 8.36 5.93
C GLU A 97 20.06 8.98 4.60
N THR A 98 18.80 8.76 4.20
CA THR A 98 18.18 9.41 3.04
C THR A 98 18.12 10.93 3.24
N HIS A 99 17.65 11.38 4.39
CA HIS A 99 17.56 12.80 4.71
C HIS A 99 18.93 13.47 4.87
N ALA A 100 19.92 12.77 5.41
CA ALA A 100 21.29 13.27 5.53
C ALA A 100 21.93 13.61 4.18
N ARG A 101 21.46 12.99 3.09
CA ARG A 101 21.87 13.24 1.70
C ARG A 101 20.99 14.29 1.00
N GLY A 102 20.08 14.95 1.71
CA GLY A 102 19.12 15.89 1.12
C GLY A 102 18.04 15.25 0.26
N MET A 103 17.96 13.90 0.25
CA MET A 103 16.96 13.15 -0.48
C MET A 103 15.66 13.02 0.33
N ARG A 104 14.58 12.66 -0.35
CA ARG A 104 13.25 12.41 0.25
C ARG A 104 12.85 10.95 0.13
N LEU A 105 12.03 10.50 1.06
CA LEU A 105 11.46 9.16 1.05
C LEU A 105 9.93 9.25 0.93
N LEU A 106 9.37 8.53 -0.05
CA LEU A 106 7.95 8.30 -0.23
C LEU A 106 7.65 6.83 0.03
N LEU A 107 6.54 6.56 0.68
CA LEU A 107 6.03 5.21 0.92
C LEU A 107 4.70 5.01 0.20
N ASP A 108 4.46 3.80 -0.27
CA ASP A 108 3.12 3.39 -0.65
C ASP A 108 2.19 3.39 0.57
N LEU A 109 1.05 4.03 0.43
CA LEU A 109 0.03 4.07 1.46
C LEU A 109 -1.22 3.34 0.97
N VAL A 110 -1.32 2.06 1.31
CA VAL A 110 -2.42 1.18 0.89
C VAL A 110 -3.59 1.37 1.84
N LEU A 111 -4.49 2.32 1.54
CA LEU A 111 -5.67 2.62 2.35
C LEU A 111 -6.98 2.05 1.79
N ASN A 112 -6.94 1.45 0.61
CA ASN A 112 -8.14 0.92 -0.04
C ASN A 112 -8.67 -0.34 0.65
N HIS A 113 -7.79 -1.15 1.21
CA HIS A 113 -8.12 -2.43 1.83
C HIS A 113 -7.05 -2.83 2.84
N THR A 114 -7.32 -3.88 3.61
CA THR A 114 -6.36 -4.56 4.47
C THR A 114 -6.19 -6.01 4.02
N SER A 115 -5.18 -6.68 4.53
CA SER A 115 -5.13 -8.15 4.50
C SER A 115 -6.31 -8.76 5.26
N ASP A 116 -6.73 -9.96 4.88
CA ASP A 116 -7.63 -10.80 5.68
C ASP A 116 -7.01 -11.25 7.01
N GLN A 117 -5.70 -11.06 7.15
CA GLN A 117 -4.97 -11.30 8.40
C GLN A 117 -4.86 -10.06 9.30
N HIS A 118 -5.32 -8.90 8.85
CA HIS A 118 -5.34 -7.69 9.68
C HIS A 118 -6.25 -7.91 10.91
N PRO A 119 -5.84 -7.48 12.12
CA PRO A 119 -6.65 -7.65 13.34
C PRO A 119 -8.08 -7.14 13.20
N TRP A 120 -8.28 -5.99 12.57
CA TRP A 120 -9.63 -5.44 12.35
C TRP A 120 -10.52 -6.38 11.52
N PHE A 121 -9.98 -6.99 10.46
CA PHE A 121 -10.75 -7.93 9.65
C PHE A 121 -11.04 -9.23 10.41
N ARG A 122 -10.04 -9.75 11.13
CA ARG A 122 -10.22 -10.95 11.96
C ARG A 122 -11.31 -10.78 13.00
N GLU A 123 -11.37 -9.60 13.63
CA GLU A 123 -12.45 -9.24 14.57
C GLU A 123 -13.79 -9.02 13.85
N ALA A 124 -13.80 -8.23 12.76
CA ALA A 124 -15.01 -7.92 11.99
C ALA A 124 -15.77 -9.18 11.53
N ARG A 125 -15.03 -10.22 11.14
CA ARG A 125 -15.62 -11.47 10.65
C ARG A 125 -16.22 -12.36 11.74
N THR A 126 -16.11 -12.02 13.01
CA THR A 126 -16.62 -12.82 14.13
C THR A 126 -18.11 -12.59 14.40
N SER A 127 -18.60 -11.37 14.24
CA SER A 127 -20.01 -10.99 14.49
C SER A 127 -20.36 -9.71 13.74
N ARG A 128 -21.65 -9.57 13.36
CA ARG A 128 -22.21 -8.32 12.81
C ARG A 128 -22.25 -7.18 13.85
N GLU A 129 -22.15 -7.49 15.14
CA GLU A 129 -22.13 -6.52 16.24
C GLU A 129 -20.70 -6.10 16.63
N ASN A 130 -19.69 -6.68 16.00
CA ASN A 130 -18.31 -6.29 16.28
C ASN A 130 -18.06 -4.84 15.85
N PRO A 131 -17.35 -4.01 16.65
CA PRO A 131 -17.07 -2.61 16.33
C PRO A 131 -16.37 -2.37 14.99
N TYR A 132 -15.65 -3.37 14.49
CA TYR A 132 -14.94 -3.30 13.20
C TYR A 132 -15.78 -3.83 12.03
N TYR A 133 -17.01 -4.33 12.27
CA TYR A 133 -17.81 -4.92 11.19
C TYR A 133 -18.06 -3.90 10.07
N ASP A 134 -18.43 -2.69 10.39
CA ASP A 134 -18.74 -1.62 9.44
C ASP A 134 -17.48 -0.99 8.77
N TYR A 135 -16.27 -1.46 9.13
CA TYR A 135 -15.04 -1.07 8.42
C TYR A 135 -14.89 -1.77 7.07
N TYR A 136 -15.71 -2.81 6.82
CA TYR A 136 -15.63 -3.66 5.64
C TYR A 136 -16.98 -3.78 4.94
N LEU A 137 -16.93 -4.08 3.65
CA LEU A 137 -18.13 -4.31 2.86
C LEU A 137 -18.59 -5.75 2.98
N TRP A 138 -19.81 -5.92 3.44
CA TRP A 138 -20.45 -7.22 3.58
C TRP A 138 -21.71 -7.27 2.72
N TRP A 139 -21.92 -8.44 2.08
CA TRP A 139 -23.16 -8.76 1.39
C TRP A 139 -23.93 -9.78 2.23
N PRO A 140 -25.07 -9.41 2.85
CA PRO A 140 -25.85 -10.33 3.68
C PRO A 140 -26.41 -11.50 2.90
N GLU A 141 -26.37 -12.73 3.44
CA GLU A 141 -26.90 -13.94 2.77
C GLU A 141 -28.39 -13.86 2.50
N GLU A 142 -29.14 -13.05 3.26
CA GLU A 142 -30.57 -12.83 3.09
C GLU A 142 -30.90 -12.19 1.72
N GLN A 143 -29.93 -11.56 1.09
CA GLN A 143 -30.04 -10.98 -0.26
C GLN A 143 -29.66 -11.98 -1.37
N GLY A 144 -29.41 -13.25 -1.00
CA GLY A 144 -28.88 -14.26 -1.90
C GLY A 144 -27.39 -14.10 -2.17
N HIS A 145 -26.85 -14.88 -3.12
CA HIS A 145 -25.46 -14.78 -3.52
C HIS A 145 -25.23 -13.45 -4.26
N PRO A 146 -24.16 -12.70 -3.94
CA PRO A 146 -23.85 -11.45 -4.67
C PRO A 146 -23.57 -11.75 -6.16
N PRO A 147 -23.72 -10.75 -7.05
CA PRO A 147 -23.38 -10.92 -8.47
C PRO A 147 -21.94 -11.43 -8.63
N TYR A 148 -21.75 -12.43 -9.48
CA TYR A 148 -20.44 -12.99 -9.75
C TYR A 148 -19.42 -11.93 -10.11
N ARG A 149 -18.25 -12.00 -9.47
CA ARG A 149 -17.11 -11.15 -9.78
C ARG A 149 -15.85 -12.02 -9.85
N LYS A 150 -15.15 -11.97 -10.99
CA LYS A 150 -13.93 -12.75 -11.17
C LYS A 150 -12.91 -12.38 -10.09
N SER A 151 -12.36 -13.38 -9.40
CA SER A 151 -11.23 -13.19 -8.49
C SER A 151 -9.95 -12.86 -9.27
N HIS A 152 -9.10 -12.01 -8.70
CA HIS A 152 -7.74 -11.80 -9.20
C HIS A 152 -6.74 -12.79 -8.58
N PHE A 153 -7.11 -13.44 -7.47
CA PHE A 153 -6.26 -14.38 -6.73
C PHE A 153 -6.59 -15.85 -6.99
N ASP A 154 -7.76 -16.11 -7.58
CA ASP A 154 -8.17 -17.44 -7.99
C ASP A 154 -8.69 -17.39 -9.44
N GLU A 155 -7.98 -18.04 -10.36
CA GLU A 155 -8.32 -18.04 -11.79
C GLU A 155 -9.72 -18.60 -12.09
N LYS A 156 -10.26 -19.41 -11.21
CA LYS A 156 -11.57 -20.10 -11.37
C LYS A 156 -12.61 -19.62 -10.37
N GLY A 157 -12.21 -18.75 -9.42
CA GLY A 157 -13.01 -18.37 -8.27
C GLY A 157 -13.78 -17.07 -8.45
N ASP A 158 -14.86 -16.99 -7.67
CA ASP A 158 -15.54 -15.74 -7.39
C ASP A 158 -14.71 -14.94 -6.38
N ALA A 159 -14.69 -13.62 -6.52
CA ALA A 159 -14.05 -12.73 -5.55
C ALA A 159 -14.81 -12.70 -4.21
N TRP A 160 -16.05 -13.19 -4.16
CA TRP A 160 -16.86 -13.24 -2.97
C TRP A 160 -16.62 -14.50 -2.14
N CYS A 161 -16.28 -14.31 -0.87
CA CYS A 161 -16.08 -15.38 0.10
C CYS A 161 -17.18 -15.35 1.16
N TYR A 162 -17.81 -16.50 1.41
CA TYR A 162 -18.83 -16.63 2.46
C TYR A 162 -18.20 -16.72 3.84
N ASN A 163 -18.73 -15.95 4.78
CA ASN A 163 -18.34 -15.95 6.20
C ASN A 163 -19.52 -16.41 7.06
N ALA A 164 -19.45 -17.65 7.55
CA ALA A 164 -20.54 -18.26 8.32
C ALA A 164 -20.89 -17.54 9.62
N PRO A 165 -19.92 -17.05 10.44
CA PRO A 165 -20.24 -16.34 11.68
C PRO A 165 -21.13 -15.11 11.49
N THR A 166 -20.91 -14.36 10.41
CA THR A 166 -21.72 -13.15 10.13
C THR A 166 -22.85 -13.40 9.14
N ARG A 167 -22.94 -14.63 8.59
CA ARG A 167 -23.89 -15.00 7.54
C ARG A 167 -23.87 -13.95 6.40
N SER A 168 -22.69 -13.65 5.92
CA SER A 168 -22.46 -12.61 4.89
C SER A 168 -21.31 -13.02 3.98
N TYR A 169 -21.29 -12.46 2.78
CA TYR A 169 -20.14 -12.57 1.87
C TYR A 169 -19.27 -11.31 2.01
N TYR A 170 -17.97 -11.47 1.90
CA TYR A 170 -17.00 -10.37 1.76
C TYR A 170 -16.21 -10.54 0.46
N CYS A 171 -15.74 -9.43 -0.10
CA CYS A 171 -14.94 -9.46 -1.31
C CYS A 171 -13.46 -9.31 -0.97
N LEU A 172 -12.61 -10.24 -1.42
CA LEU A 172 -11.17 -10.24 -1.15
C LEU A 172 -10.42 -9.00 -1.67
N LEU A 173 -10.98 -8.30 -2.67
CA LEU A 173 -10.38 -7.10 -3.25
C LEU A 173 -10.87 -5.79 -2.63
N TYR A 174 -11.98 -5.82 -1.87
CA TYR A 174 -12.65 -4.62 -1.37
C TYR A 174 -13.06 -4.82 0.07
N THR A 175 -12.11 -4.70 0.95
CA THR A 175 -12.36 -4.74 2.39
C THR A 175 -12.73 -3.37 2.97
N SER A 176 -12.65 -2.31 2.15
CA SER A 176 -13.09 -0.97 2.53
C SER A 176 -13.80 -0.28 1.36
N PRO A 177 -14.89 0.48 1.59
CA PRO A 177 -15.55 1.21 0.51
C PRO A 177 -14.62 2.27 -0.06
N SER A 178 -14.13 2.06 -1.28
CA SER A 178 -13.49 3.12 -2.04
C SER A 178 -14.55 4.01 -2.68
N PRO A 179 -14.41 5.35 -2.65
CA PRO A 179 -15.29 6.24 -3.39
C PRO A 179 -15.38 5.95 -4.89
N ARG A 180 -14.40 5.23 -5.45
CA ARG A 180 -14.41 4.79 -6.85
C ARG A 180 -15.34 3.63 -7.12
N ASP A 181 -15.66 2.82 -6.11
CA ASP A 181 -16.50 1.64 -6.27
C ASP A 181 -18.00 1.97 -6.16
N ILE A 182 -18.33 3.17 -5.67
CA ILE A 182 -19.72 3.67 -5.54
C ILE A 182 -20.18 4.34 -6.84
N SER A 183 -19.27 4.73 -7.75
CA SER A 183 -19.59 5.47 -8.98
C SER A 183 -19.84 4.58 -10.20
N GLY A 184 -19.96 3.28 -10.06
CA GLY A 184 -20.11 2.28 -11.12
C GLY A 184 -21.50 1.65 -11.18
N SER A 185 -22.57 2.45 -11.05
CA SER A 185 -23.94 2.03 -11.37
C SER A 185 -24.54 2.91 -12.43
#